data_5f30d1e87a4135154b23de7b76c22338
#
_entry.id   5f30d1e87a4135154b23de7b76c22338
#
_cell.length_a   1.000
_cell.length_b   1.000
_cell.length_c   1.000
_cell.angle_alpha   90.00
_cell.angle_beta   90.00
_cell.angle_gamma   90.00
#
_symmetry.space_group_name_H-M   'P 1'
#
loop_
_entity.id
_entity.type
_entity.pdbx_description
1 polymer ?
#
loop_
_entity_poly.entity_id
_entity_poly.type
_entity_poly.pdbx_seq_one_letter_code
_entity_poly.pdbx_strand_id
1 'polypeptide(L)'
;MPKTIYIMNESEFCTVIKNSFPKDFIYKIPDPTGQFSMTIKRTFDGIGMIEVDGEIHPLYWEAKYLPKPGAFNFNRIEVHQDYYLRFYKKIPNAISYIIVGINFGRADKRVFIFDWDEDFGKLYKDGFSIHKKVLEKLPYNKISKGKFAVENIITYKKLMELV
;
A
#
# COMPACT_ATOMS: atom_id res chain seq x y z
N MET A 1 -2.53 35.09 -4.27
CA MET A 1 -3.15 34.18 -3.30
C MET A 1 -2.24 33.03 -2.99
N PRO A 2 -1.99 32.76 -1.73
CA PRO A 2 -1.26 31.53 -1.39
C PRO A 2 -2.11 30.35 -1.83
N LYS A 3 -1.55 29.48 -2.65
CA LYS A 3 -2.24 28.23 -3.00
C LYS A 3 -2.28 27.35 -1.77
N THR A 4 -3.46 26.92 -1.38
CA THR A 4 -3.64 25.97 -0.29
C THR A 4 -2.84 24.70 -0.62
N ILE A 5 -1.88 24.35 0.24
CA ILE A 5 -1.16 23.09 0.07
C ILE A 5 -2.14 21.99 0.47
N TYR A 6 -2.58 21.23 -0.53
CA TYR A 6 -3.46 20.11 -0.28
C TYR A 6 -2.63 18.96 0.30
N ILE A 7 -2.88 18.65 1.56
CA ILE A 7 -2.27 17.51 2.23
C ILE A 7 -3.28 16.37 2.17
N MET A 8 -2.96 15.34 1.39
CA MET A 8 -3.75 14.13 1.32
C MET A 8 -3.68 13.39 2.64
N ASN A 9 -4.79 12.80 3.07
CA ASN A 9 -4.81 11.88 4.20
C ASN A 9 -4.91 10.43 3.71
N GLU A 10 -4.84 9.48 4.62
CA GLU A 10 -4.88 8.06 4.26
C GLU A 10 -6.22 7.66 3.64
N SER A 11 -7.33 8.22 4.10
CA SER A 11 -8.65 7.97 3.52
C SER A 11 -8.73 8.44 2.06
N GLU A 12 -8.22 9.61 1.77
CA GLU A 12 -8.17 10.14 0.41
C GLU A 12 -7.21 9.33 -0.47
N PHE A 13 -6.12 8.86 0.12
CA PHE A 13 -5.19 7.96 -0.58
C PHE A 13 -5.87 6.64 -0.96
N CYS A 14 -6.71 6.08 -0.09
CA CYS A 14 -7.53 4.90 -0.45
C CYS A 14 -8.43 5.17 -1.65
N THR A 15 -8.96 6.38 -1.78
CA THR A 15 -9.75 6.77 -2.95
C THR A 15 -8.88 6.80 -4.20
N VAL A 16 -7.66 7.33 -4.11
CA VAL A 16 -6.71 7.31 -5.22
C VAL A 16 -6.38 5.87 -5.64
N ILE A 17 -6.18 4.98 -4.68
CA ILE A 17 -5.96 3.55 -4.97
C ILE A 17 -7.15 2.97 -5.74
N LYS A 18 -8.36 3.19 -5.27
CA LYS A 18 -9.56 2.69 -5.95
C LYS A 18 -9.68 3.23 -7.38
N ASN A 19 -9.31 4.48 -7.60
CA ASN A 19 -9.34 5.09 -8.93
C ASN A 19 -8.28 4.51 -9.87
N SER A 20 -7.24 3.89 -9.33
CA SER A 20 -6.10 3.38 -10.09
C SER A 20 -6.28 1.94 -10.55
N PHE A 21 -7.24 1.22 -10.01
CA PHE A 21 -7.59 -0.14 -10.40
C PHE A 21 -8.92 -0.16 -11.16
N PRO A 22 -9.23 -1.23 -11.90
CA PRO A 22 -10.54 -1.33 -12.57
C PRO A 22 -11.69 -1.15 -11.58
N LYS A 23 -12.60 -0.23 -11.88
CA LYS A 23 -13.64 0.22 -10.95
C LYS A 23 -14.53 -0.89 -10.39
N ASP A 24 -14.79 -1.92 -11.19
CA ASP A 24 -15.68 -3.00 -10.81
C ASP A 24 -14.97 -4.10 -10.02
N PHE A 25 -13.69 -3.95 -9.75
CA PHE A 25 -12.86 -5.02 -9.17
C PHE A 25 -12.05 -4.58 -7.96
N ILE A 26 -12.37 -3.43 -7.36
CA ILE A 26 -11.65 -2.98 -6.16
C ILE A 26 -12.62 -2.34 -5.17
N TYR A 27 -12.51 -2.75 -3.92
CA TYR A 27 -13.38 -2.29 -2.85
C TYR A 27 -12.56 -2.00 -1.60
N LYS A 28 -12.94 -0.93 -0.89
CA LYS A 28 -12.43 -0.68 0.45
C LYS A 28 -13.33 -1.39 1.45
N ILE A 29 -12.74 -2.11 2.41
CA ILE A 29 -13.47 -2.73 3.51
C ILE A 29 -13.92 -1.62 4.46
N PRO A 30 -15.23 -1.50 4.76
CA PRO A 30 -15.70 -0.48 5.69
C PRO A 30 -15.10 -0.64 7.08
N ASP A 31 -14.95 0.48 7.78
CA ASP A 31 -14.57 0.44 9.19
C ASP A 31 -15.67 -0.23 10.01
N PRO A 32 -15.31 -1.03 11.03
CA PRO A 32 -16.30 -1.57 11.96
C PRO A 32 -17.08 -0.44 12.62
N THR A 33 -18.41 -0.60 12.70
CA THR A 33 -19.31 0.39 13.29
C THR A 33 -20.17 -0.24 14.40
N GLY A 34 -20.81 0.63 15.22
CA GLY A 34 -21.69 0.20 16.29
C GLY A 34 -20.95 -0.24 17.55
N GLN A 35 -21.65 -0.99 18.39
CA GLN A 35 -21.15 -1.39 19.72
C GLN A 35 -19.93 -2.31 19.66
N PHE A 36 -19.67 -2.93 18.52
CA PHE A 36 -18.53 -3.84 18.35
C PHE A 36 -17.31 -3.16 17.71
N SER A 37 -17.39 -1.88 17.37
CA SER A 37 -16.33 -1.16 16.66
C SER A 37 -15.01 -1.10 17.42
N MET A 38 -15.04 -1.15 18.74
CA MET A 38 -13.84 -1.09 19.57
C MET A 38 -13.10 -2.43 19.68
N THR A 39 -13.75 -3.54 19.36
CA THR A 39 -13.17 -4.88 19.48
C THR A 39 -12.89 -5.55 18.14
N ILE A 40 -13.52 -5.05 17.07
CA ILE A 40 -13.37 -5.62 15.73
C ILE A 40 -12.47 -4.71 14.92
N LYS A 41 -11.35 -5.25 14.43
CA LYS A 41 -10.44 -4.54 13.53
C LYS A 41 -10.55 -5.10 12.13
N ARG A 42 -10.46 -4.23 11.13
CA ARG A 42 -10.34 -4.68 9.75
C ARG A 42 -9.05 -5.48 9.60
N THR A 43 -9.09 -6.50 8.76
CA THR A 43 -7.90 -7.29 8.42
C THR A 43 -6.89 -6.46 7.62
N PHE A 44 -7.38 -5.66 6.68
CA PHE A 44 -6.64 -4.72 5.83
C PHE A 44 -7.64 -3.78 5.17
N ASP A 45 -7.17 -2.83 4.34
CA ASP A 45 -8.04 -1.77 3.81
C ASP A 45 -8.97 -2.22 2.70
N GLY A 46 -8.57 -3.15 1.85
CA GLY A 46 -9.42 -3.50 0.74
C GLY A 46 -9.13 -4.81 0.05
N ILE A 47 -10.06 -5.18 -0.81
CA ILE A 47 -10.00 -6.38 -1.65
C ILE A 47 -10.29 -5.97 -3.09
N GLY A 48 -9.84 -6.80 -4.04
CA GLY A 48 -10.11 -6.57 -5.44
C GLY A 48 -9.68 -7.73 -6.30
N MET A 49 -9.62 -7.47 -7.59
CA MET A 49 -9.06 -8.38 -8.57
C MET A 49 -8.13 -7.60 -9.49
N ILE A 50 -7.07 -8.24 -9.92
CA ILE A 50 -6.11 -7.65 -10.84
C ILE A 50 -5.81 -8.65 -11.95
N GLU A 51 -5.72 -8.16 -13.18
CA GLU A 51 -5.32 -8.98 -14.32
C GLU A 51 -3.82 -8.79 -14.56
N VAL A 52 -3.08 -9.89 -14.58
CA VAL A 52 -1.65 -9.91 -14.88
C VAL A 52 -1.41 -10.98 -15.93
N ASP A 53 -0.85 -10.59 -17.08
CA ASP A 53 -0.55 -11.49 -18.20
C ASP A 53 -1.76 -12.35 -18.63
N GLY A 54 -2.96 -11.76 -18.64
CA GLY A 54 -4.19 -12.43 -19.04
C GLY A 54 -4.85 -13.28 -17.95
N GLU A 55 -4.24 -13.38 -16.78
CA GLU A 55 -4.80 -14.12 -15.64
C GLU A 55 -5.37 -13.17 -14.59
N ILE A 56 -6.51 -13.54 -14.02
CA ILE A 56 -7.16 -12.77 -12.96
C ILE A 56 -6.69 -13.29 -11.60
N HIS A 57 -6.22 -12.37 -10.76
CA HIS A 57 -5.74 -12.67 -9.43
C HIS A 57 -6.59 -11.96 -8.37
N PRO A 58 -6.97 -12.66 -7.29
CA PRO A 58 -7.50 -11.97 -6.12
C PRO A 58 -6.45 -11.02 -5.56
N LEU A 59 -6.86 -9.81 -5.18
CA LEU A 59 -5.98 -8.78 -4.63
C LEU A 59 -6.45 -8.39 -3.24
N TYR A 60 -5.51 -8.37 -2.30
CA TYR A 60 -5.72 -7.85 -0.94
C TYR A 60 -4.73 -6.72 -0.73
N TRP A 61 -5.19 -5.61 -0.16
CA TRP A 61 -4.31 -4.43 -0.06
C TRP A 61 -4.50 -3.65 1.24
N GLU A 62 -3.41 -3.08 1.70
CA GLU A 62 -3.35 -2.14 2.81
C GLU A 62 -2.68 -0.86 2.34
N ALA A 63 -3.23 0.29 2.71
CA ALA A 63 -2.72 1.59 2.36
C ALA A 63 -2.03 2.25 3.54
N LYS A 64 -0.89 2.90 3.28
CA LYS A 64 -0.20 3.77 4.23
C LYS A 64 0.15 5.07 3.52
N TYR A 65 0.04 6.18 4.21
CA TYR A 65 0.34 7.47 3.62
C TYR A 65 1.22 8.31 4.54
N LEU A 66 2.31 8.83 3.98
CA LEU A 66 3.24 9.72 4.67
C LEU A 66 3.09 11.13 4.07
N PRO A 67 2.64 12.11 4.87
CA PRO A 67 2.46 13.49 4.37
C PRO A 67 3.78 14.22 4.10
N LYS A 68 4.91 13.67 4.59
CA LYS A 68 6.25 14.24 4.42
C LYS A 68 7.24 13.17 4.03
N PRO A 69 8.30 13.52 3.25
CA PRO A 69 9.37 12.57 2.96
C PRO A 69 10.07 12.13 4.25
N GLY A 70 10.41 10.87 4.34
CA GLY A 70 11.12 10.30 5.48
C GLY A 70 11.25 8.81 5.32
N ALA A 71 11.84 8.15 6.32
CA ALA A 71 11.93 6.71 6.34
C ALA A 71 10.53 6.08 6.47
N PHE A 72 10.32 4.96 5.79
CA PHE A 72 9.11 4.14 6.00
C PHE A 72 9.43 3.02 6.98
N ASN A 73 8.93 3.15 8.19
CA ASN A 73 9.13 2.15 9.24
C ASN A 73 8.02 1.12 9.18
N PHE A 74 8.39 -0.17 9.14
CA PHE A 74 7.44 -1.26 9.05
C PHE A 74 6.54 -1.38 10.30
N ASN A 75 6.92 -0.78 11.42
CA ASN A 75 6.05 -0.77 12.61
C ASN A 75 4.75 0.03 12.41
N ARG A 76 4.65 0.80 11.34
CA ARG A 76 3.39 1.45 10.94
C ARG A 76 2.36 0.46 10.42
N ILE A 77 2.80 -0.74 10.06
CA ILE A 77 1.92 -1.85 9.67
C ILE A 77 1.52 -2.57 10.96
N GLU A 78 0.24 -2.72 11.20
CA GLU A 78 -0.23 -3.42 12.40
C GLU A 78 -0.05 -4.93 12.26
N VAL A 79 0.10 -5.61 13.41
CA VAL A 79 0.35 -7.06 13.44
C VAL A 79 -0.70 -7.84 12.66
N HIS A 80 -1.98 -7.49 12.82
CA HIS A 80 -3.07 -8.18 12.13
C HIS A 80 -3.04 -7.91 10.61
N GLN A 81 -2.61 -6.72 10.18
CA GLN A 81 -2.50 -6.39 8.75
C GLN A 81 -1.43 -7.26 8.08
N ASP A 82 -0.24 -7.34 8.67
CA ASP A 82 0.83 -8.22 8.18
C ASP A 82 0.36 -9.68 8.14
N TYR A 83 -0.24 -10.14 9.24
CA TYR A 83 -0.68 -11.54 9.35
C TYR A 83 -1.70 -11.90 8.27
N TYR A 84 -2.76 -11.11 8.11
CA TYR A 84 -3.83 -11.45 7.16
C TYR A 84 -3.40 -11.29 5.70
N LEU A 85 -2.57 -10.32 5.37
CA LEU A 85 -2.05 -10.18 4.01
C LEU A 85 -1.23 -11.41 3.61
N ARG A 86 -0.40 -11.93 4.50
CA ARG A 86 0.35 -13.17 4.26
C ARG A 86 -0.55 -14.39 4.25
N PHE A 87 -1.54 -14.43 5.14
CA PHE A 87 -2.50 -15.53 5.20
C PHE A 87 -3.31 -15.66 3.91
N TYR A 88 -3.90 -14.56 3.45
CA TYR A 88 -4.71 -14.57 2.22
C TYR A 88 -3.88 -14.82 0.98
N LYS A 89 -2.61 -14.50 0.99
CA LYS A 89 -1.71 -14.82 -0.12
C LYS A 89 -1.56 -16.33 -0.36
N LYS A 90 -1.91 -17.16 0.60
CA LYS A 90 -1.95 -18.62 0.44
C LYS A 90 -3.07 -19.10 -0.48
N ILE A 91 -4.06 -18.28 -0.75
CA ILE A 91 -5.08 -18.58 -1.75
C ILE A 91 -4.40 -18.64 -3.11
N PRO A 92 -4.67 -19.69 -3.93
CA PRO A 92 -4.04 -19.82 -5.24
C PRO A 92 -4.19 -18.54 -6.08
N ASN A 93 -3.10 -18.09 -6.66
CA ASN A 93 -3.00 -16.88 -7.49
C ASN A 93 -3.28 -15.56 -6.75
N ALA A 94 -3.42 -15.56 -5.43
CA ALA A 94 -3.66 -14.33 -4.67
C ALA A 94 -2.44 -13.43 -4.64
N ILE A 95 -2.69 -12.13 -4.69
CA ILE A 95 -1.68 -11.08 -4.59
C ILE A 95 -2.02 -10.23 -3.37
N SER A 96 -1.02 -9.90 -2.56
CA SER A 96 -1.15 -9.02 -1.41
C SER A 96 -0.23 -7.83 -1.57
N TYR A 97 -0.79 -6.61 -1.53
CA TYR A 97 -0.01 -5.38 -1.64
C TYR A 97 -0.08 -4.55 -0.37
N ILE A 98 1.06 -4.01 0.04
CA ILE A 98 1.09 -2.83 0.89
C ILE A 98 1.44 -1.66 -0.03
N ILE A 99 0.55 -0.69 -0.09
CA ILE A 99 0.63 0.44 -1.01
C ILE A 99 0.92 1.69 -0.19
N VAL A 100 2.10 2.25 -0.38
CA VAL A 100 2.59 3.38 0.42
C VAL A 100 2.64 4.62 -0.45
N GLY A 101 1.85 5.63 -0.10
CA GLY A 101 1.94 6.95 -0.71
C GLY A 101 2.83 7.86 0.11
N ILE A 102 3.72 8.59 -0.53
CA ILE A 102 4.60 9.57 0.13
C ILE A 102 4.55 10.88 -0.64
N ASN A 103 4.32 11.96 0.08
CA ASN A 103 4.34 13.30 -0.49
C ASN A 103 5.78 13.85 -0.45
N PHE A 104 6.45 13.87 -1.62
CA PHE A 104 7.78 14.43 -1.78
C PHE A 104 7.78 15.91 -2.15
N GLY A 105 6.60 16.49 -2.36
CA GLY A 105 6.44 17.87 -2.75
C GLY A 105 5.16 18.09 -3.52
N ARG A 106 4.95 19.32 -3.95
CA ARG A 106 3.69 19.79 -4.51
C ARG A 106 3.18 19.01 -5.72
N ALA A 107 4.09 18.60 -6.61
CA ALA A 107 3.76 17.85 -7.82
C ALA A 107 4.44 16.49 -7.82
N ASP A 108 4.91 16.03 -6.66
CA ASP A 108 5.71 14.81 -6.56
C ASP A 108 5.17 13.93 -5.45
N LYS A 109 3.98 13.38 -5.66
CA LYS A 109 3.39 12.36 -4.79
C LYS A 109 3.67 11.00 -5.39
N ARG A 110 4.44 10.19 -4.67
CA ARG A 110 4.92 8.89 -5.13
C ARG A 110 4.19 7.76 -4.43
N VAL A 111 3.94 6.70 -5.18
CA VAL A 111 3.31 5.48 -4.68
C VAL A 111 4.29 4.33 -4.84
N PHE A 112 4.55 3.64 -3.74
CA PHE A 112 5.39 2.46 -3.68
C PHE A 112 4.49 1.26 -3.41
N ILE A 113 4.54 0.26 -4.28
CA ILE A 113 3.69 -0.93 -4.18
C ILE A 113 4.57 -2.12 -3.81
N PHE A 114 4.40 -2.63 -2.59
CA PHE A 114 5.17 -3.77 -2.09
C PHE A 114 4.35 -5.04 -2.26
N ASP A 115 4.91 -6.02 -2.98
CA ASP A 115 4.32 -7.36 -3.09
C ASP A 115 4.59 -8.11 -1.79
N TRP A 116 3.63 -8.02 -0.86
CA TRP A 116 3.81 -8.47 0.52
C TRP A 116 3.75 -9.98 0.62
N ASP A 117 4.80 -10.58 1.18
CA ASP A 117 4.97 -12.02 1.29
C ASP A 117 5.63 -12.42 2.62
N GLU A 118 6.00 -13.68 2.77
CA GLU A 118 6.65 -14.19 3.97
C GLU A 118 8.02 -13.54 4.21
N ASP A 119 8.76 -13.18 3.16
CA ASP A 119 10.06 -12.52 3.29
C ASP A 119 9.90 -11.09 3.84
N PHE A 120 8.90 -10.35 3.35
CA PHE A 120 8.55 -9.06 3.94
C PHE A 120 8.06 -9.23 5.38
N GLY A 121 7.33 -10.29 5.67
CA GLY A 121 6.89 -10.59 7.03
C GLY A 121 8.04 -10.79 8.00
N LYS A 122 9.14 -11.39 7.55
CA LYS A 122 10.37 -11.53 8.37
C LYS A 122 10.99 -10.17 8.66
N LEU A 123 11.11 -9.30 7.65
CA LEU A 123 11.59 -7.94 7.85
C LEU A 123 10.71 -7.17 8.82
N TYR A 124 9.40 -7.33 8.70
CA TYR A 124 8.44 -6.74 9.60
C TYR A 124 8.68 -7.13 11.05
N LYS A 125 8.88 -8.44 11.31
CA LYS A 125 9.17 -8.95 12.65
C LYS A 125 10.48 -8.42 13.22
N ASP A 126 11.46 -8.17 12.34
CA ASP A 126 12.76 -7.61 12.73
C ASP A 126 12.73 -6.09 12.95
N GLY A 127 11.57 -5.46 12.77
CA GLY A 127 11.44 -4.01 12.93
C GLY A 127 12.13 -3.20 11.85
N PHE A 128 12.15 -3.71 10.63
CA PHE A 128 12.85 -3.09 9.50
C PHE A 128 12.29 -1.71 9.17
N SER A 129 13.16 -0.83 8.72
CA SER A 129 12.79 0.51 8.25
C SER A 129 13.51 0.78 6.94
N ILE A 130 12.77 1.29 5.96
CA ILE A 130 13.35 1.70 4.68
C ILE A 130 13.79 3.15 4.80
N HIS A 131 15.09 3.38 4.73
CA HIS A 131 15.67 4.70 4.78
C HIS A 131 15.17 5.57 3.63
N LYS A 132 15.05 6.88 3.87
CA LYS A 132 14.66 7.85 2.85
C LYS A 132 15.50 7.73 1.58
N LYS A 133 16.82 7.56 1.71
CA LYS A 133 17.71 7.42 0.56
C LYS A 133 17.42 6.18 -0.28
N VAL A 134 17.00 5.09 0.36
CA VAL A 134 16.58 3.87 -0.35
C VAL A 134 15.25 4.09 -1.05
N LEU A 135 14.30 4.73 -0.38
CA LEU A 135 13.01 5.09 -0.99
C LEU A 135 13.19 5.93 -2.25
N GLU A 136 14.11 6.88 -2.23
CA GLU A 136 14.40 7.72 -3.40
C GLU A 136 14.92 6.93 -4.60
N LYS A 137 15.49 5.74 -4.37
CA LYS A 137 16.04 4.86 -5.41
C LYS A 137 15.06 3.77 -5.85
N LEU A 138 14.04 3.47 -5.03
CA LEU A 138 13.06 2.45 -5.35
C LEU A 138 12.19 2.87 -6.53
N PRO A 139 11.76 1.90 -7.35
CA PRO A 139 10.79 2.20 -8.40
C PRO A 139 9.48 2.66 -7.76
N TYR A 140 8.86 3.66 -8.37
CA TYR A 140 7.62 4.23 -7.86
C TYR A 140 6.68 4.59 -9.01
N ASN A 141 5.43 4.84 -8.63
CA ASN A 141 4.39 5.30 -9.54
C ASN A 141 3.94 6.68 -9.08
N LYS A 142 3.80 7.61 -10.00
CA LYS A 142 3.46 8.99 -9.66
C LYS A 142 1.95 9.22 -9.69
N ILE A 143 1.42 9.90 -8.67
CA ILE A 143 0.02 10.29 -8.67
C ILE A 143 -0.16 11.48 -9.61
N SER A 144 -1.08 11.33 -10.56
CA SER A 144 -1.46 12.37 -11.49
C SER A 144 -2.96 12.29 -11.72
N LYS A 145 -3.67 13.41 -11.58
CA LYS A 145 -5.14 13.49 -11.76
C LYS A 145 -5.89 12.47 -10.90
N GLY A 146 -5.46 12.31 -9.66
CA GLY A 146 -6.13 11.46 -8.67
C GLY A 146 -5.96 9.96 -8.86
N LYS A 147 -4.99 9.53 -9.66
CA LYS A 147 -4.69 8.11 -9.89
C LYS A 147 -3.22 7.89 -10.23
N PHE A 148 -2.80 6.64 -10.24
CA PHE A 148 -1.45 6.22 -10.66
C PHE A 148 -1.52 4.95 -11.52
N ALA A 149 -0.49 4.73 -12.32
CA ALA A 149 -0.35 3.47 -13.05
C ALA A 149 0.06 2.37 -12.07
N VAL A 150 -0.58 1.20 -12.16
CA VAL A 150 -0.26 0.04 -11.31
C VAL A 150 0.85 -0.74 -12.00
N GLU A 151 2.07 -0.30 -11.78
CA GLU A 151 3.29 -0.90 -12.34
C GLU A 151 4.42 -0.71 -11.32
N ASN A 152 5.64 -1.10 -11.65
CA ASN A 152 6.81 -0.92 -10.77
C ASN A 152 6.60 -1.55 -9.37
N ILE A 153 6.16 -2.80 -9.36
CA ILE A 153 5.94 -3.55 -8.13
C ILE A 153 7.28 -3.87 -7.47
N ILE A 154 7.37 -3.64 -6.16
CA ILE A 154 8.58 -3.88 -5.37
C ILE A 154 8.48 -5.25 -4.71
N THR A 155 9.35 -6.16 -5.15
CA THR A 155 9.53 -7.46 -4.49
C THR A 155 10.58 -7.35 -3.39
N TYR A 156 10.59 -8.32 -2.49
CA TYR A 156 11.63 -8.43 -1.46
C TYR A 156 13.03 -8.40 -2.09
N LYS A 157 13.25 -9.15 -3.16
CA LYS A 157 14.53 -9.20 -3.87
C LYS A 157 14.94 -7.81 -4.36
N LYS A 158 13.99 -7.06 -4.94
CA LYS A 158 14.26 -5.72 -5.46
C LYS A 158 14.64 -4.75 -4.34
N LEU A 159 13.96 -4.82 -3.21
CA LEU A 159 14.30 -4.01 -2.05
C LEU A 159 15.71 -4.35 -1.53
N MET A 160 16.03 -5.62 -1.41
CA MET A 160 17.33 -6.05 -0.89
C MET A 160 18.51 -5.67 -1.80
N GLU A 161 18.27 -5.52 -3.10
CA GLU A 161 19.30 -5.03 -4.03
C GLU A 161 19.70 -3.57 -3.78
N LEU A 162 18.86 -2.79 -3.09
CA LEU A 162 19.08 -1.36 -2.85
C LEU A 162 19.43 -1.02 -1.39
N VAL A 163 19.30 -1.97 -0.52
CA VAL A 163 19.61 -1.78 0.92
C VAL A 163 21.10 -1.97 1.20
#